data_00b063d2f4ec48437ed85aab5d35a3c1
#
_entry.id   00b063d2f4ec48437ed85aab5d35a3c1
#
_cell.length_a   1.000
_cell.length_b   1.000
_cell.length_c   1.000
_cell.angle_alpha   90.00
_cell.angle_beta   90.00
_cell.angle_gamma   90.00
#
_symmetry.space_group_name_H-M   'P 1'
#
loop_
_entity.id
_entity.type
_entity.pdbx_description
1 polymer ?
#
loop_
_entity_poly.entity_id
_entity_poly.type
_entity_poly.pdbx_seq_one_letter_code
_entity_poly.pdbx_strand_id
1 'polypeptide(L)'
;DINCDKLLRLRPNRVLYHAPSEYQGYGRPPKHGKPFKLQDPNTWNPALEKVTVEDPKLGRLQIQRWESLHLRQAADHPFTLILVERLDLPESKPLWLMWVGKDNPNLSKVWQTYLRRFAIEHWYRFLRQRLHWTCPQLSTPEQNACWSDLMPLLTWQLWLARDIVQDCPLPWQKPISKLTPGRVANSFALLLVRIGSPAPDPKPRGKSPGWPAGKKRTPRTRYPIVKKGYNKPPEDDKVAA
;
A
#
# COMPACT_ATOMS: atom_id res chain seq x y z
N ASP A 1 8.14 17.88 -0.67
CA ASP A 1 6.67 17.77 -0.84
C ASP A 1 6.36 17.12 -2.18
N ILE A 2 5.75 15.94 -2.13
CA ILE A 2 5.26 15.28 -3.35
C ILE A 2 3.94 15.93 -3.71
N ASN A 3 3.92 16.68 -4.81
CA ASN A 3 2.71 17.31 -5.35
C ASN A 3 1.86 16.24 -6.06
N CYS A 4 1.11 15.45 -5.30
CA CYS A 4 0.21 14.43 -5.82
C CYS A 4 -1.11 14.41 -5.05
N ASP A 5 -2.16 13.98 -5.72
CA ASP A 5 -3.44 13.72 -5.08
C ASP A 5 -3.34 12.57 -4.10
N LYS A 6 -4.01 12.68 -2.96
CA LYS A 6 -3.97 11.70 -1.88
C LYS A 6 -5.36 11.15 -1.62
N LEU A 7 -5.50 9.83 -1.68
CA LEU A 7 -6.74 9.12 -1.36
C LEU A 7 -6.51 8.20 -0.16
N LEU A 8 -7.14 8.49 0.95
CA LEU A 8 -6.94 7.83 2.24
C LEU A 8 -8.26 7.27 2.77
N ARG A 9 -8.20 6.11 3.44
CA ARG A 9 -9.35 5.55 4.13
C ARG A 9 -9.49 6.14 5.53
N LEU A 10 -10.70 6.56 5.88
CA LEU A 10 -11.06 6.95 7.23
C LEU A 10 -11.71 5.79 7.99
N ARG A 11 -11.45 5.72 9.28
CA ARG A 11 -12.16 4.80 10.17
C ARG A 11 -13.55 5.36 10.48
N PRO A 12 -14.60 4.53 10.57
CA PRO A 12 -15.96 5.00 10.81
C PRO A 12 -16.15 5.82 12.10
N ASN A 13 -15.32 5.58 13.11
CA ASN A 13 -15.38 6.28 14.40
C ASN A 13 -14.82 7.72 14.39
N ARG A 14 -14.47 8.24 13.22
CA ARG A 14 -13.95 9.62 13.12
C ARG A 14 -15.07 10.64 13.15
N VAL A 15 -14.75 11.78 13.77
CA VAL A 15 -15.58 12.99 13.76
C VAL A 15 -14.84 14.04 12.95
N LEU A 16 -15.52 14.59 11.97
CA LEU A 16 -15.05 15.67 11.13
C LEU A 16 -15.82 16.95 11.50
N TYR A 17 -15.37 18.06 11.01
CA TYR A 17 -15.98 19.36 11.30
C TYR A 17 -16.14 20.17 10.03
N HIS A 18 -17.23 20.91 9.95
CA HIS A 18 -17.42 21.95 8.96
C HIS A 18 -16.56 23.18 9.28
N ALA A 19 -16.42 24.06 8.33
CA ALA A 19 -15.85 25.38 8.58
C ALA A 19 -16.62 26.10 9.72
N PRO A 20 -15.94 26.88 10.56
CA PRO A 20 -16.60 27.65 11.61
C PRO A 20 -17.57 28.67 11.00
N SER A 21 -18.62 29.00 11.74
CA SER A 21 -19.48 30.14 11.40
C SER A 21 -18.71 31.46 11.49
N GLU A 22 -19.20 32.45 10.81
CA GLU A 22 -18.62 33.82 10.87
C GLU A 22 -18.48 34.32 12.33
N TYR A 23 -17.31 34.85 12.63
CA TYR A 23 -17.02 35.35 13.97
C TYR A 23 -17.79 36.66 14.24
N GLN A 24 -18.60 36.65 15.27
CA GLN A 24 -19.46 37.78 15.65
C GLN A 24 -18.77 38.79 16.59
N GLY A 25 -17.47 38.70 16.79
CA GLY A 25 -16.69 39.66 17.59
C GLY A 25 -16.69 39.40 19.10
N TYR A 26 -17.36 38.38 19.61
CA TYR A 26 -17.39 38.05 21.04
C TYR A 26 -16.66 36.74 21.36
N GLY A 27 -15.76 36.79 22.34
CA GLY A 27 -15.02 35.62 22.82
C GLY A 27 -13.89 35.19 21.89
N ARG A 28 -13.44 33.95 22.03
CA ARG A 28 -12.42 33.36 21.15
C ARG A 28 -13.06 32.90 19.84
N PRO A 29 -12.47 33.25 18.67
CA PRO A 29 -12.98 32.77 17.39
C PRO A 29 -13.11 31.25 17.34
N PRO A 30 -14.25 30.69 16.93
CA PRO A 30 -14.43 29.26 16.81
C PRO A 30 -13.50 28.71 15.72
N LYS A 31 -12.81 27.61 16.01
CA LYS A 31 -11.96 26.91 15.03
C LYS A 31 -12.70 25.85 14.21
N HIS A 32 -13.87 25.41 14.70
CA HIS A 32 -14.63 24.33 14.13
C HIS A 32 -16.11 24.69 14.08
N GLY A 33 -16.76 24.32 12.99
CA GLY A 33 -18.20 24.39 12.85
C GLY A 33 -18.92 23.14 13.39
N LYS A 34 -20.08 22.82 12.83
CA LYS A 34 -20.88 21.67 13.24
C LYS A 34 -20.10 20.36 13.07
N PRO A 35 -20.22 19.41 14.01
CA PRO A 35 -19.59 18.11 13.89
C PRO A 35 -20.32 17.26 12.82
N PHE A 36 -19.54 16.52 12.03
CA PHE A 36 -19.97 15.50 11.09
C PHE A 36 -19.41 14.16 11.56
N LYS A 37 -20.23 13.33 12.16
CA LYS A 37 -19.84 12.03 12.70
C LYS A 37 -20.08 10.94 11.66
N LEU A 38 -19.04 10.20 11.27
CA LEU A 38 -19.15 9.19 10.22
C LEU A 38 -20.11 8.03 10.56
N GLN A 39 -20.32 7.76 11.86
CA GLN A 39 -21.24 6.72 12.35
C GLN A 39 -22.68 7.21 12.61
N ASP A 40 -22.91 8.51 12.58
CA ASP A 40 -24.21 9.09 12.94
C ASP A 40 -24.77 9.89 11.76
N PRO A 41 -25.61 9.26 10.92
CA PRO A 41 -26.21 9.92 9.76
C PRO A 41 -26.99 11.19 10.06
N ASN A 42 -27.52 11.34 11.30
CA ASN A 42 -28.27 12.54 11.69
C ASN A 42 -27.37 13.80 11.75
N THR A 43 -26.07 13.63 11.77
CA THR A 43 -25.11 14.74 11.77
C THR A 43 -24.67 15.15 10.36
N TRP A 44 -25.07 14.40 9.34
CA TRP A 44 -24.67 14.66 7.97
C TRP A 44 -25.53 15.75 7.35
N ASN A 45 -24.92 16.70 6.70
CA ASN A 45 -25.59 17.59 5.78
C ASN A 45 -25.88 16.86 4.45
N PRO A 46 -26.80 17.35 3.62
CA PRO A 46 -27.00 16.80 2.28
C PRO A 46 -25.68 16.69 1.51
N ALA A 47 -25.49 15.57 0.83
CA ALA A 47 -24.33 15.37 -0.02
C ALA A 47 -24.35 16.36 -1.19
N LEU A 48 -23.21 16.91 -1.52
CA LEU A 48 -23.05 17.82 -2.66
C LEU A 48 -23.32 17.10 -3.99
N GLU A 49 -22.90 15.84 -4.04
CA GLU A 49 -23.07 14.99 -5.22
C GLU A 49 -23.33 13.55 -4.79
N LYS A 50 -24.24 12.89 -5.52
CA LYS A 50 -24.60 11.50 -5.28
C LYS A 50 -24.69 10.77 -6.62
N VAL A 51 -23.90 9.71 -6.76
CA VAL A 51 -23.82 8.91 -7.99
C VAL A 51 -24.06 7.45 -7.65
N THR A 52 -24.82 6.77 -8.50
CA THR A 52 -24.98 5.30 -8.43
C THR A 52 -24.23 4.67 -9.60
N VAL A 53 -23.38 3.69 -9.30
CA VAL A 53 -22.56 2.98 -10.27
C VAL A 53 -22.78 1.50 -10.13
N GLU A 54 -22.85 0.78 -11.24
CA GLU A 54 -22.92 -0.68 -11.25
C GLU A 54 -21.51 -1.27 -11.49
N ASP A 55 -21.07 -2.14 -10.60
CA ASP A 55 -19.79 -2.85 -10.73
C ASP A 55 -20.03 -4.36 -10.84
N PRO A 56 -19.39 -5.05 -11.81
CA PRO A 56 -19.61 -6.47 -12.05
C PRO A 56 -19.31 -7.39 -10.86
N LYS A 57 -18.46 -6.95 -9.92
CA LYS A 57 -18.04 -7.74 -8.76
C LYS A 57 -18.69 -7.30 -7.45
N LEU A 58 -18.97 -6.02 -7.31
CA LEU A 58 -19.45 -5.44 -6.06
C LEU A 58 -20.96 -5.14 -6.10
N GLY A 59 -21.60 -5.22 -7.27
CA GLY A 59 -23.00 -4.88 -7.46
C GLY A 59 -23.20 -3.37 -7.55
N ARG A 60 -24.39 -2.89 -7.15
CA ARG A 60 -24.74 -1.48 -7.19
C ARG A 60 -24.09 -0.73 -6.02
N LEU A 61 -23.33 0.30 -6.36
CA LEU A 61 -22.65 1.16 -5.41
C LEU A 61 -23.28 2.54 -5.42
N GLN A 62 -23.54 3.09 -4.23
CA GLN A 62 -23.89 4.47 -4.04
C GLN A 62 -22.67 5.23 -3.54
N ILE A 63 -22.33 6.32 -4.21
CA ILE A 63 -21.19 7.16 -3.88
C ILE A 63 -21.68 8.56 -3.58
N GLN A 64 -21.35 9.08 -2.42
CA GLN A 64 -21.75 10.40 -1.96
C GLN A 64 -20.51 11.23 -1.64
N ARG A 65 -20.59 12.53 -1.88
CA ARG A 65 -19.48 13.48 -1.70
C ARG A 65 -19.88 14.67 -0.86
N TRP A 66 -19.00 15.08 0.03
CA TRP A 66 -19.03 16.32 0.81
C TRP A 66 -17.69 17.01 0.71
N GLU A 67 -17.69 18.33 0.69
CA GLU A 67 -16.49 19.13 0.59
C GLU A 67 -16.27 19.98 1.85
N SER A 68 -15.06 20.54 1.97
CA SER A 68 -14.70 21.50 3.02
C SER A 68 -14.86 20.96 4.43
N LEU A 69 -14.72 19.66 4.62
CA LEU A 69 -14.63 19.04 5.94
C LEU A 69 -13.18 18.97 6.40
N HIS A 70 -12.96 19.07 7.70
CA HIS A 70 -11.61 19.00 8.26
C HIS A 70 -11.54 18.14 9.52
N LEU A 71 -10.35 17.68 9.86
CA LEU A 71 -10.07 17.00 11.11
C LEU A 71 -9.87 18.03 12.23
N ARG A 72 -10.21 17.68 13.47
CA ARG A 72 -10.04 18.56 14.64
C ARG A 72 -8.62 19.13 14.79
N GLN A 73 -7.60 18.32 14.45
CA GLN A 73 -6.19 18.72 14.58
C GLN A 73 -5.64 19.46 13.37
N ALA A 74 -6.41 19.56 12.28
CA ALA A 74 -5.98 20.12 11.00
C ALA A 74 -7.11 20.97 10.37
N ALA A 75 -7.56 22.00 11.10
CA ALA A 75 -8.63 22.87 10.64
C ALA A 75 -8.25 23.64 9.35
N ASP A 76 -6.97 23.94 9.20
CA ASP A 76 -6.43 24.69 8.06
C ASP A 76 -6.27 23.84 6.79
N HIS A 77 -6.59 22.53 6.87
CA HIS A 77 -6.47 21.59 5.75
C HIS A 77 -7.81 20.90 5.47
N PRO A 78 -8.76 21.62 4.85
CA PRO A 78 -10.02 21.01 4.43
C PRO A 78 -9.80 20.01 3.32
N PHE A 79 -10.66 19.00 3.26
CA PHE A 79 -10.62 17.94 2.26
C PHE A 79 -12.01 17.54 1.80
N THR A 80 -12.07 16.75 0.74
CA THR A 80 -13.29 16.13 0.23
C THR A 80 -13.51 14.77 0.88
N LEU A 81 -14.67 14.57 1.48
CA LEU A 81 -15.12 13.30 2.04
C LEU A 81 -15.96 12.54 1.00
N ILE A 82 -15.71 11.25 0.88
CA ILE A 82 -16.44 10.37 -0.01
C ILE A 82 -16.91 9.15 0.78
N LEU A 83 -18.19 8.83 0.65
CA LEU A 83 -18.80 7.62 1.15
C LEU A 83 -19.11 6.69 -0.02
N VAL A 84 -18.73 5.42 0.10
CA VAL A 84 -19.09 4.38 -0.84
C VAL A 84 -19.85 3.30 -0.10
N GLU A 85 -21.08 3.04 -0.50
CA GLU A 85 -21.99 2.04 0.08
C GLU A 85 -22.45 1.06 -0.98
N ARG A 86 -22.65 -0.18 -0.57
CA ARG A 86 -23.21 -1.23 -1.43
C ARG A 86 -24.71 -1.30 -1.23
N LEU A 87 -25.49 -0.95 -2.25
CA LEU A 87 -26.94 -0.98 -2.18
C LEU A 87 -27.51 -2.41 -2.10
N ASP A 88 -26.82 -3.35 -2.72
CA ASP A 88 -27.23 -4.76 -2.75
C ASP A 88 -26.84 -5.53 -1.47
N LEU A 89 -26.05 -4.93 -0.59
CA LEU A 89 -25.61 -5.51 0.68
C LEU A 89 -25.58 -4.44 1.79
N PRO A 90 -26.75 -4.05 2.32
CA PRO A 90 -26.84 -2.99 3.34
C PRO A 90 -26.03 -3.27 4.61
N GLU A 91 -25.85 -4.54 4.97
CA GLU A 91 -25.03 -4.98 6.11
C GLU A 91 -23.52 -4.79 5.88
N SER A 92 -23.11 -4.46 4.66
CA SER A 92 -21.71 -4.22 4.37
C SER A 92 -21.21 -2.93 5.02
N LYS A 93 -20.01 -2.96 5.59
CA LYS A 93 -19.42 -1.77 6.20
C LYS A 93 -19.18 -0.70 5.15
N PRO A 94 -19.63 0.54 5.37
CA PRO A 94 -19.40 1.65 4.45
C PRO A 94 -17.90 1.95 4.33
N LEU A 95 -17.49 2.35 3.13
CA LEU A 95 -16.11 2.74 2.85
C LEU A 95 -16.02 4.27 2.84
N TRP A 96 -15.39 4.83 3.88
CA TRP A 96 -15.12 6.25 3.99
C TRP A 96 -13.74 6.59 3.44
N LEU A 97 -13.71 7.51 2.49
CA LEU A 97 -12.49 7.97 1.84
C LEU A 97 -12.33 9.48 2.02
N MET A 98 -11.10 9.89 2.24
CA MET A 98 -10.65 11.28 2.27
C MET A 98 -9.84 11.54 1.00
N TRP A 99 -10.23 12.55 0.26
CA TRP A 99 -9.52 13.03 -0.91
C TRP A 99 -8.89 14.38 -0.63
N VAL A 100 -7.60 14.48 -0.90
CA VAL A 100 -6.82 15.72 -0.86
C VAL A 100 -6.13 15.86 -2.20
N GLY A 101 -6.59 16.77 -3.02
CA GLY A 101 -6.09 17.00 -4.37
C GLY A 101 -6.52 18.37 -4.89
N LYS A 102 -5.97 18.78 -6.03
CA LYS A 102 -6.30 20.05 -6.66
C LYS A 102 -7.68 20.01 -7.33
N ASP A 103 -7.99 18.88 -7.96
CA ASP A 103 -9.22 18.70 -8.71
C ASP A 103 -10.20 17.79 -7.97
N ASN A 104 -11.46 17.90 -8.35
CA ASN A 104 -12.48 17.01 -7.81
C ASN A 104 -12.28 15.58 -8.31
N PRO A 105 -12.35 14.59 -7.40
CA PRO A 105 -12.19 13.20 -7.79
C PRO A 105 -13.35 12.71 -8.66
N ASN A 106 -13.05 11.91 -9.66
CA ASN A 106 -14.08 11.22 -10.44
C ASN A 106 -14.77 10.17 -9.55
N LEU A 107 -15.98 10.45 -9.10
CA LEU A 107 -16.74 9.60 -8.18
C LEU A 107 -16.99 8.20 -8.73
N SER A 108 -17.21 8.08 -10.05
CA SER A 108 -17.44 6.79 -10.68
C SER A 108 -16.25 5.84 -10.62
N LYS A 109 -15.04 6.34 -10.36
CA LYS A 109 -13.78 5.57 -10.39
C LYS A 109 -12.95 5.65 -9.11
N VAL A 110 -13.21 6.60 -8.21
CA VAL A 110 -12.38 6.86 -7.02
C VAL A 110 -12.22 5.65 -6.11
N TRP A 111 -13.29 4.89 -5.90
CA TRP A 111 -13.30 3.68 -5.09
C TRP A 111 -12.45 2.55 -5.72
N GLN A 112 -12.42 2.45 -7.06
CA GLN A 112 -11.55 1.51 -7.77
C GLN A 112 -10.08 1.85 -7.56
N THR A 113 -9.75 3.14 -7.57
CA THR A 113 -8.39 3.63 -7.27
C THR A 113 -7.97 3.22 -5.87
N TYR A 114 -8.85 3.36 -4.89
CA TYR A 114 -8.58 2.89 -3.53
C TYR A 114 -8.39 1.37 -3.46
N LEU A 115 -9.23 0.60 -4.15
CA LEU A 115 -9.12 -0.87 -4.15
C LEU A 115 -7.83 -1.37 -4.81
N ARG A 116 -7.29 -0.65 -5.78
CA ARG A 116 -5.99 -0.96 -6.41
C ARG A 116 -4.83 -0.93 -5.42
N ARG A 117 -4.97 -0.27 -4.28
CA ARG A 117 -3.98 -0.31 -3.19
C ARG A 117 -3.62 -1.73 -2.76
N PHE A 118 -4.57 -2.65 -2.79
CA PHE A 118 -4.31 -4.05 -2.47
C PHE A 118 -3.34 -4.74 -3.42
N ALA A 119 -3.14 -4.20 -4.63
CA ALA A 119 -2.17 -4.75 -5.56
C ALA A 119 -0.74 -4.71 -5.01
N ILE A 120 -0.38 -3.70 -4.22
CA ILE A 120 0.94 -3.60 -3.60
C ILE A 120 1.14 -4.68 -2.52
N GLU A 121 0.10 -5.01 -1.76
CA GLU A 121 0.16 -6.08 -0.75
C GLU A 121 0.33 -7.45 -1.42
N HIS A 122 -0.36 -7.69 -2.52
CA HIS A 122 -0.18 -8.89 -3.34
C HIS A 122 1.21 -8.96 -3.96
N TRP A 123 1.75 -7.82 -4.41
CA TRP A 123 3.10 -7.75 -4.93
C TRP A 123 4.14 -8.07 -3.86
N TYR A 124 4.07 -7.47 -2.67
CA TYR A 124 4.98 -7.82 -1.56
C TYR A 124 4.87 -9.29 -1.15
N ARG A 125 3.68 -9.86 -1.16
CA ARG A 125 3.50 -11.30 -0.93
C ARG A 125 4.22 -12.12 -2.00
N PHE A 126 4.06 -11.75 -3.27
CA PHE A 126 4.75 -12.38 -4.38
C PHE A 126 6.27 -12.29 -4.24
N LEU A 127 6.82 -11.12 -3.94
CA LEU A 127 8.26 -10.93 -3.72
C LEU A 127 8.79 -11.87 -2.63
N ARG A 128 8.11 -11.94 -1.51
CA ARG A 128 8.55 -12.79 -0.38
C ARG A 128 8.40 -14.28 -0.66
N GLN A 129 7.28 -14.69 -1.24
CA GLN A 129 6.95 -16.10 -1.38
C GLN A 129 7.52 -16.74 -2.66
N ARG A 130 7.72 -15.96 -3.71
CA ARG A 130 8.14 -16.46 -5.02
C ARG A 130 9.52 -15.99 -5.45
N LEU A 131 9.88 -14.76 -5.18
CA LEU A 131 11.19 -14.22 -5.52
C LEU A 131 12.16 -14.25 -4.33
N HIS A 132 11.76 -14.82 -3.20
CA HIS A 132 12.61 -15.01 -2.02
C HIS A 132 13.30 -13.71 -1.53
N TRP A 133 12.62 -12.57 -1.67
CA TRP A 133 13.16 -11.25 -1.36
C TRP A 133 13.78 -11.15 0.04
N THR A 134 13.17 -11.76 1.04
CA THR A 134 13.62 -11.69 2.44
C THR A 134 14.48 -12.88 2.87
N CYS A 135 14.83 -13.81 1.96
CA CYS A 135 15.60 -15.00 2.29
C CYS A 135 17.12 -14.77 2.39
N PRO A 136 17.76 -13.94 1.52
CA PRO A 136 19.19 -13.74 1.60
C PRO A 136 19.61 -13.03 2.89
N GLN A 137 20.66 -13.56 3.53
CA GLN A 137 21.31 -12.92 4.66
C GLN A 137 22.44 -12.03 4.15
N LEU A 138 22.09 -10.80 3.82
CA LEU A 138 23.04 -9.84 3.27
C LEU A 138 23.77 -9.11 4.39
N SER A 139 25.03 -8.78 4.12
CA SER A 139 25.94 -8.30 5.16
C SER A 139 25.90 -6.80 5.39
N THR A 140 25.45 -6.04 4.37
CA THR A 140 25.45 -4.58 4.41
C THR A 140 24.12 -4.02 3.93
N PRO A 141 23.75 -2.79 4.34
CA PRO A 141 22.57 -2.10 3.84
C PRO A 141 22.58 -1.90 2.33
N GLU A 142 23.74 -1.63 1.75
CA GLU A 142 23.93 -1.41 0.32
C GLU A 142 23.59 -2.68 -0.47
N GLN A 143 24.05 -3.86 0.01
CA GLN A 143 23.70 -5.15 -0.59
C GLN A 143 22.18 -5.40 -0.51
N ASN A 144 21.55 -5.01 0.61
CA ASN A 144 20.10 -5.10 0.77
C ASN A 144 19.36 -4.17 -0.22
N ALA A 145 19.86 -2.96 -0.42
CA ALA A 145 19.29 -2.03 -1.38
C ALA A 145 19.38 -2.60 -2.79
N CYS A 146 20.57 -3.00 -3.24
CA CYS A 146 20.77 -3.62 -4.56
C CYS A 146 19.90 -4.85 -4.76
N TRP A 147 19.77 -5.72 -3.76
CA TRP A 147 18.89 -6.89 -3.83
C TRP A 147 17.42 -6.49 -3.95
N SER A 148 16.99 -5.47 -3.22
CA SER A 148 15.63 -4.96 -3.26
C SER A 148 15.30 -4.32 -4.60
N ASP A 149 16.25 -3.62 -5.22
CA ASP A 149 16.11 -2.97 -6.53
C ASP A 149 15.95 -3.98 -7.68
N LEU A 150 16.44 -5.21 -7.51
CA LEU A 150 16.21 -6.27 -8.47
C LEU A 150 14.76 -6.77 -8.49
N MET A 151 14.01 -6.61 -7.41
CA MET A 151 12.66 -7.17 -7.30
C MET A 151 11.66 -6.55 -8.30
N PRO A 152 11.60 -5.21 -8.47
CA PRO A 152 10.79 -4.61 -9.52
C PRO A 152 11.21 -5.08 -10.91
N LEU A 153 12.51 -5.13 -11.20
CA LEU A 153 13.03 -5.55 -12.50
C LEU A 153 12.61 -6.99 -12.84
N LEU A 154 12.78 -7.93 -11.90
CA LEU A 154 12.31 -9.31 -12.05
C LEU A 154 10.80 -9.38 -12.27
N THR A 155 10.04 -8.58 -11.53
CA THR A 155 8.58 -8.53 -11.71
C THR A 155 8.21 -8.03 -13.10
N TRP A 156 8.86 -6.98 -13.61
CA TRP A 156 8.67 -6.47 -14.96
C TRP A 156 9.04 -7.51 -16.02
N GLN A 157 10.17 -8.18 -15.85
CA GLN A 157 10.61 -9.25 -16.75
C GLN A 157 9.56 -10.35 -16.87
N LEU A 158 8.99 -10.78 -15.74
CA LEU A 158 7.91 -11.78 -15.74
C LEU A 158 6.61 -11.24 -16.39
N TRP A 159 6.28 -9.97 -16.19
CA TRP A 159 5.15 -9.35 -16.86
C TRP A 159 5.33 -9.29 -18.38
N LEU A 160 6.50 -8.92 -18.87
CA LEU A 160 6.81 -8.87 -20.31
C LEU A 160 6.82 -10.25 -20.94
N ALA A 161 7.24 -11.27 -20.20
CA ALA A 161 7.28 -12.64 -20.69
C ALA A 161 5.92 -13.36 -20.74
N ARG A 162 4.86 -12.80 -20.18
CA ARG A 162 3.55 -13.46 -20.03
C ARG A 162 2.89 -13.90 -21.33
N ASP A 163 3.13 -13.14 -22.40
CA ASP A 163 2.52 -13.42 -23.71
C ASP A 163 3.38 -14.36 -24.57
N ILE A 164 4.60 -14.68 -24.10
CA ILE A 164 5.56 -15.55 -24.78
C ILE A 164 5.63 -16.94 -24.12
N VAL A 165 5.38 -16.99 -22.82
CA VAL A 165 5.48 -18.22 -22.01
C VAL A 165 4.19 -19.01 -22.09
N GLN A 166 4.31 -20.32 -22.30
CA GLN A 166 3.17 -21.24 -22.21
C GLN A 166 2.83 -21.54 -20.76
N ASP A 167 1.54 -21.56 -20.40
CA ASP A 167 1.11 -21.96 -19.06
C ASP A 167 1.42 -23.44 -18.80
N CYS A 168 2.15 -23.70 -17.74
CA CYS A 168 2.41 -25.05 -17.22
C CYS A 168 1.81 -25.16 -15.82
N PRO A 169 0.49 -25.38 -15.70
CA PRO A 169 -0.17 -25.50 -14.41
C PRO A 169 0.29 -26.75 -13.66
N LEU A 170 0.40 -26.63 -12.34
CA LEU A 170 0.55 -27.78 -11.47
C LEU A 170 -0.74 -28.62 -11.48
N PRO A 171 -0.70 -29.94 -11.13
CA PRO A 171 -1.85 -30.84 -11.24
C PRO A 171 -3.13 -30.35 -10.57
N TRP A 172 -3.02 -29.56 -9.51
CA TRP A 172 -4.14 -28.97 -8.77
C TRP A 172 -4.55 -27.57 -9.23
N GLN A 173 -3.85 -26.99 -10.23
CA GLN A 173 -4.11 -25.65 -10.72
C GLN A 173 -4.92 -25.70 -12.02
N LYS A 174 -5.93 -24.84 -12.13
CA LYS A 174 -6.66 -24.67 -13.38
C LYS A 174 -5.82 -23.84 -14.38
N PRO A 175 -5.87 -24.18 -15.67
CA PRO A 175 -5.30 -23.33 -16.71
C PRO A 175 -5.93 -21.93 -16.66
N ILE A 176 -5.15 -20.90 -17.00
CA ILE A 176 -5.62 -19.51 -17.04
C ILE A 176 -5.20 -18.86 -18.36
N SER A 177 -6.08 -18.03 -18.92
CA SER A 177 -5.84 -17.35 -20.21
C SER A 177 -4.88 -16.15 -20.09
N LYS A 178 -4.87 -15.49 -18.93
CA LYS A 178 -3.98 -14.35 -18.67
C LYS A 178 -3.03 -14.72 -17.54
N LEU A 179 -1.76 -14.95 -17.90
CA LEU A 179 -0.75 -15.35 -16.94
C LEU A 179 -0.42 -14.22 -15.96
N THR A 180 -0.30 -14.59 -14.70
CA THR A 180 0.26 -13.71 -13.66
C THR A 180 1.76 -13.90 -13.56
N PRO A 181 2.54 -12.95 -13.01
CA PRO A 181 3.98 -13.12 -12.80
C PRO A 181 4.36 -14.41 -12.08
N GLY A 182 3.53 -14.84 -11.12
CA GLY A 182 3.74 -16.10 -10.40
C GLY A 182 3.57 -17.34 -11.27
N ARG A 183 2.69 -17.31 -12.26
CA ARG A 183 2.52 -18.41 -13.24
C ARG A 183 3.66 -18.41 -14.25
N VAL A 184 4.03 -17.24 -14.74
CA VAL A 184 5.17 -17.08 -15.65
C VAL A 184 6.45 -17.59 -14.99
N ALA A 185 6.69 -17.27 -13.71
CA ALA A 185 7.87 -17.74 -12.99
C ALA A 185 8.01 -19.27 -12.98
N ASN A 186 6.91 -20.02 -12.91
CA ASN A 186 6.96 -21.49 -12.95
C ASN A 186 7.44 -22.04 -14.31
N SER A 187 7.17 -21.32 -15.39
CA SER A 187 7.49 -21.74 -16.77
C SER A 187 8.67 -20.96 -17.37
N PHE A 188 9.23 -20.01 -16.63
CA PHE A 188 10.27 -19.13 -17.14
C PHE A 188 11.55 -19.86 -17.55
N ALA A 189 11.89 -20.96 -16.88
CA ALA A 189 13.03 -21.79 -17.23
C ALA A 189 12.93 -22.33 -18.67
N LEU A 190 11.72 -22.66 -19.14
CA LEU A 190 11.49 -23.13 -20.50
C LEU A 190 11.74 -22.03 -21.54
N LEU A 191 11.45 -20.78 -21.18
CA LEU A 191 11.75 -19.63 -22.02
C LEU A 191 13.26 -19.44 -22.13
N LEU A 192 14.00 -19.54 -21.04
CA LEU A 192 15.47 -19.41 -21.03
C LEU A 192 16.15 -20.46 -21.93
N VAL A 193 15.64 -21.66 -22.01
CA VAL A 193 16.14 -22.68 -22.94
C VAL A 193 15.98 -22.24 -24.39
N ARG A 194 14.89 -21.53 -24.72
CA ARG A 194 14.60 -21.08 -26.09
C ARG A 194 15.41 -19.86 -26.52
N ILE A 195 15.53 -18.88 -25.63
CA ILE A 195 16.20 -17.60 -25.95
C ILE A 195 17.70 -17.63 -25.62
N GLY A 196 18.17 -18.67 -24.94
CA GLY A 196 19.51 -18.75 -24.38
C GLY A 196 19.67 -17.92 -23.13
N SER A 197 20.79 -18.10 -22.46
CA SER A 197 21.20 -17.29 -21.31
C SER A 197 22.51 -16.57 -21.68
N PRO A 198 22.61 -15.26 -21.46
CA PRO A 198 23.88 -14.53 -21.64
C PRO A 198 24.91 -14.90 -20.57
N ALA A 199 24.48 -15.58 -19.50
CA ALA A 199 25.37 -16.00 -18.45
C ALA A 199 26.23 -17.19 -18.92
N PRO A 200 27.55 -17.15 -18.73
CA PRO A 200 28.39 -18.34 -18.93
C PRO A 200 28.01 -19.43 -17.92
N ASP A 201 28.27 -20.68 -18.27
CA ASP A 201 28.07 -21.78 -17.35
C ASP A 201 28.76 -21.50 -16.01
N PRO A 202 28.09 -21.85 -14.89
CA PRO A 202 28.66 -21.63 -13.58
C PRO A 202 29.98 -22.40 -13.46
N LYS A 203 31.08 -21.67 -13.32
CA LYS A 203 32.38 -22.29 -13.11
C LYS A 203 32.37 -23.00 -11.74
N PRO A 204 32.90 -24.23 -11.66
CA PRO A 204 33.04 -24.87 -10.38
C PRO A 204 33.84 -23.97 -9.42
N ARG A 205 33.32 -23.82 -8.22
CA ARG A 205 33.98 -22.99 -7.20
C ARG A 205 35.36 -23.59 -6.87
N GLY A 206 36.42 -22.95 -7.33
CA GLY A 206 37.77 -23.33 -6.97
C GLY A 206 38.02 -23.25 -5.45
N LYS A 207 39.02 -23.92 -4.96
CA LYS A 207 39.46 -23.75 -3.56
C LYS A 207 39.78 -22.29 -3.34
N SER A 208 39.22 -21.68 -2.30
CA SER A 208 39.62 -20.34 -1.88
C SER A 208 41.11 -20.35 -1.59
N PRO A 209 41.86 -19.32 -2.02
CA PRO A 209 43.29 -19.23 -1.72
C PRO A 209 43.59 -19.17 -0.22
N GLY A 210 42.57 -19.17 0.62
CA GLY A 210 42.69 -19.03 2.05
C GLY A 210 43.04 -17.58 2.45
N TRP A 211 43.29 -17.37 3.70
CA TRP A 211 43.66 -16.07 4.23
C TRP A 211 45.16 -15.89 4.10
N PRO A 212 45.67 -14.78 3.53
CA PRO A 212 47.11 -14.56 3.41
C PRO A 212 47.78 -14.61 4.77
N ALA A 213 48.95 -15.30 4.84
CA ALA A 213 49.69 -15.39 6.07
C ALA A 213 50.09 -14.00 6.59
N GLY A 214 49.91 -13.79 7.89
CA GLY A 214 50.23 -12.50 8.55
C GLY A 214 49.18 -11.39 8.42
N LYS A 215 48.14 -11.53 7.56
CA LYS A 215 47.03 -10.56 7.53
C LYS A 215 46.01 -10.84 8.60
N LYS A 216 45.81 -9.88 9.50
CA LYS A 216 44.68 -9.90 10.43
C LYS A 216 43.37 -9.56 9.70
N ARG A 217 42.32 -10.31 10.01
CA ARG A 217 40.99 -10.04 9.46
C ARG A 217 40.49 -8.71 9.97
N THR A 218 40.11 -7.80 9.07
CA THR A 218 39.43 -6.55 9.45
C THR A 218 38.12 -6.89 10.17
N PRO A 219 37.86 -6.32 11.33
CA PRO A 219 36.61 -6.53 12.02
C PRO A 219 35.42 -6.18 11.08
N ARG A 220 34.44 -7.04 11.03
CA ARG A 220 33.25 -6.79 10.22
C ARG A 220 32.47 -5.64 10.86
N THR A 221 32.11 -4.64 10.06
CA THR A 221 31.19 -3.59 10.50
C THR A 221 29.86 -4.23 10.95
N ARG A 222 29.47 -4.01 12.18
CA ARG A 222 28.18 -4.45 12.71
C ARG A 222 27.22 -3.29 12.60
N TYR A 223 26.17 -3.49 11.83
CA TYR A 223 25.07 -2.53 11.75
C TYR A 223 24.09 -2.76 12.91
N PRO A 224 23.50 -1.69 13.46
CA PRO A 224 22.54 -1.81 14.53
C PRO A 224 21.32 -2.62 14.07
N ILE A 225 20.95 -3.60 14.87
CA ILE A 225 19.73 -4.39 14.61
C ILE A 225 18.54 -3.55 15.06
N VAL A 226 17.69 -3.15 14.12
CA VAL A 226 16.39 -2.55 14.44
C VAL A 226 15.46 -3.67 14.92
N LYS A 227 15.44 -3.90 16.24
CA LYS A 227 14.41 -4.74 16.84
C LYS A 227 13.10 -3.95 16.77
N LYS A 228 12.01 -4.54 16.26
CA LYS A 228 10.68 -3.99 16.47
C LYS A 228 10.44 -3.93 17.98
N GLY A 229 10.63 -2.75 18.55
CA GLY A 229 10.35 -2.54 19.97
C GLY A 229 8.85 -2.75 20.19
N TYR A 230 8.50 -3.64 21.08
CA TYR A 230 7.26 -3.52 21.81
C TYR A 230 7.41 -2.19 22.59
N ASN A 231 6.61 -1.18 22.23
CA ASN A 231 6.54 0.05 23.00
C ASN A 231 5.98 -0.33 24.37
N LYS A 232 6.87 -0.68 25.31
CA LYS A 232 6.51 -0.66 26.72
C LYS A 232 6.20 0.81 27.05
N PRO A 233 5.02 1.13 27.59
CA PRO A 233 4.78 2.49 28.07
C PRO A 233 5.87 2.82 29.09
N PRO A 234 6.31 4.09 29.18
CA PRO A 234 7.28 4.49 30.18
C PRO A 234 6.78 4.06 31.55
N GLU A 235 7.60 3.34 32.30
CA GLU A 235 7.35 3.08 33.73
C GLU A 235 7.39 4.45 34.41
N ASP A 236 6.26 4.87 34.96
CA ASP A 236 6.18 6.07 35.80
C ASP A 236 7.23 5.92 36.90
N ASP A 237 8.19 6.82 36.94
CA ASP A 237 9.14 6.96 38.04
C ASP A 237 8.33 7.10 39.32
N LYS A 238 8.32 6.04 40.10
CA LYS A 238 7.85 6.11 41.49
C LYS A 238 8.81 7.03 42.23
N VAL A 239 8.43 8.28 42.36
CA VAL A 239 9.02 9.20 43.32
C VAL A 239 8.86 8.58 44.70
N ALA A 240 9.99 8.13 45.25
CA ALA A 240 10.05 7.68 46.62
C ALA A 240 9.87 8.92 47.51
N ALA A 241 8.88 8.85 48.39
CA ALA A 241 8.72 9.76 49.52
C ALA A 241 9.68 9.36 50.65
#